data_bc7c5ee20206c2922310f52fb811d32d
#
_entry.id   bc7c5ee20206c2922310f52fb811d32d
#
_cell.length_a   1.000
_cell.length_b   1.000
_cell.length_c   1.000
_cell.angle_alpha   90.00
_cell.angle_beta   90.00
_cell.angle_gamma   90.00
#
_symmetry.space_group_name_H-M   'P 1'
#
loop_
_entity.id
_entity.type
_entity.pdbx_description
1 polymer ?
#
loop_
_entity_poly.entity_id
_entity_poly.type
_entity_poly.pdbx_seq_one_letter_code
_entity_poly.pdbx_strand_id
1 'polypeptide(L)'
;MSRKVTVIGAGNVGATIAYTLSLGDIASQIVVVDINREKVEGEVMDIVQGTSFREPISVIAGDYADAADSDIVIITSGIGRKAGQSRIDLAQTNVNIMKDIAPKIAAVAPNALYVIVSNPVDIMTYVFARVSGIPESQIIGSGTILDTARLRYDLSHRYHIAQKNIHAYVYGEHGDTSFIPWSLAQISGCPLSEYEDMMVKRNVTKDRLDPEQTLKYVQKSGGEIIAKKGATFYAVSASVNKILGALVAAYDSVATVSSMMHGEYGIEDVCISTMTIIGPNGVKGKVPVELTYDEQAKLRASADALKEVIASLDI
;
A
#
# COMPACT_ATOMS: atom_id res chain seq x y z
N MET A 1 8.61 -9.42 -22.26
CA MET A 1 9.55 -10.01 -21.28
C MET A 1 8.76 -10.90 -20.35
N SER A 2 9.29 -12.10 -20.02
CA SER A 2 8.69 -12.94 -18.98
C SER A 2 8.92 -12.25 -17.63
N ARG A 3 7.86 -12.07 -16.82
CA ARG A 3 7.96 -11.46 -15.50
C ARG A 3 7.26 -12.35 -14.47
N LYS A 4 8.01 -12.68 -13.42
CA LYS A 4 7.56 -13.55 -12.34
C LYS A 4 7.21 -12.73 -11.12
N VAL A 5 6.00 -12.91 -10.61
CA VAL A 5 5.52 -12.27 -9.38
C VAL A 5 5.16 -13.35 -8.38
N THR A 6 5.70 -13.25 -7.17
CA THR A 6 5.34 -14.15 -6.06
C THR A 6 4.46 -13.43 -5.05
N VAL A 7 3.39 -14.07 -4.62
CA VAL A 7 2.48 -13.58 -3.57
C VAL A 7 2.59 -14.49 -2.35
N ILE A 8 3.09 -13.96 -1.24
CA ILE A 8 3.20 -14.66 0.04
C ILE A 8 1.96 -14.33 0.89
N GLY A 9 1.13 -15.33 1.09
CA GLY A 9 -0.17 -15.24 1.75
C GLY A 9 -1.33 -15.40 0.75
N ALA A 10 -2.13 -16.46 0.89
CA ALA A 10 -3.32 -16.73 0.08
C ALA A 10 -4.63 -16.39 0.83
N GLY A 11 -4.58 -15.37 1.69
CA GLY A 11 -5.77 -14.79 2.28
C GLY A 11 -6.59 -14.02 1.25
N ASN A 12 -7.72 -13.41 1.67
CA ASN A 12 -8.58 -12.63 0.77
C ASN A 12 -7.80 -11.59 -0.05
N VAL A 13 -6.82 -10.93 0.55
CA VAL A 13 -6.00 -9.92 -0.12
C VAL A 13 -5.07 -10.55 -1.14
N GLY A 14 -4.28 -11.56 -0.73
CA GLY A 14 -3.30 -12.19 -1.63
C GLY A 14 -3.95 -12.92 -2.81
N ALA A 15 -5.01 -13.67 -2.57
CA ALA A 15 -5.78 -14.33 -3.64
C ALA A 15 -6.37 -13.30 -4.63
N THR A 16 -6.93 -12.18 -4.12
CA THR A 16 -7.46 -11.12 -4.98
C THR A 16 -6.34 -10.40 -5.75
N ILE A 17 -5.15 -10.23 -5.17
CA ILE A 17 -3.98 -9.69 -5.89
C ILE A 17 -3.58 -10.65 -7.00
N ALA A 18 -3.44 -11.95 -6.72
CA ALA A 18 -3.09 -12.95 -7.72
C ALA A 18 -4.11 -12.97 -8.87
N TYR A 19 -5.41 -12.93 -8.55
CA TYR A 19 -6.47 -12.80 -9.54
C TYR A 19 -6.36 -11.49 -10.34
N THR A 20 -6.17 -10.35 -9.69
CA THR A 20 -6.02 -9.05 -10.36
C THR A 20 -4.83 -9.06 -11.33
N LEU A 21 -3.71 -9.64 -10.94
CA LEU A 21 -2.53 -9.79 -11.78
C LEU A 21 -2.78 -10.72 -12.97
N SER A 22 -3.55 -11.80 -12.78
CA SER A 22 -3.93 -12.70 -13.86
C SER A 22 -4.81 -12.03 -14.90
N LEU A 23 -5.44 -10.90 -14.57
CA LEU A 23 -6.27 -10.09 -15.46
C LEU A 23 -5.49 -9.06 -16.28
N GLY A 24 -4.23 -8.80 -15.97
CA GLY A 24 -3.40 -7.74 -16.59
C GLY A 24 -2.15 -8.28 -17.27
N ASP A 25 -1.31 -7.35 -17.74
CA ASP A 25 -0.07 -7.64 -18.48
C ASP A 25 1.19 -7.47 -17.64
N ILE A 26 1.04 -7.34 -16.30
CA ILE A 26 2.16 -7.08 -15.38
C ILE A 26 3.01 -8.34 -15.21
N ALA A 27 2.38 -9.51 -15.07
CA ALA A 27 3.03 -10.79 -14.82
C ALA A 27 2.73 -11.79 -15.93
N SER A 28 3.70 -12.61 -16.30
CA SER A 28 3.51 -13.80 -17.13
C SER A 28 3.52 -15.08 -16.30
N GLN A 29 4.06 -15.00 -15.08
CA GLN A 29 4.04 -16.09 -14.11
C GLN A 29 3.71 -15.53 -12.71
N ILE A 30 2.79 -16.19 -12.02
CA ILE A 30 2.39 -15.89 -10.64
C ILE A 30 2.62 -17.15 -9.80
N VAL A 31 3.36 -16.99 -8.71
CA VAL A 31 3.52 -18.03 -7.67
C VAL A 31 2.76 -17.56 -6.43
N VAL A 32 1.88 -18.41 -5.92
CA VAL A 32 1.15 -18.12 -4.68
C VAL A 32 1.62 -19.09 -3.60
N VAL A 33 2.03 -18.54 -2.46
CA VAL A 33 2.59 -19.30 -1.34
C VAL A 33 1.80 -19.02 -0.06
N ASP A 34 1.40 -20.04 0.66
CA ASP A 34 0.79 -19.93 1.99
C ASP A 34 1.10 -21.19 2.81
N ILE A 35 1.06 -21.07 4.12
CA ILE A 35 1.18 -22.22 5.03
C ILE A 35 0.01 -23.20 4.89
N ASN A 36 -1.16 -22.74 4.48
CA ASN A 36 -2.33 -23.58 4.20
C ASN A 36 -2.31 -24.01 2.72
N ARG A 37 -1.66 -25.14 2.46
CA ARG A 37 -1.45 -25.68 1.12
C ARG A 37 -2.76 -25.96 0.38
N GLU A 38 -3.74 -26.56 1.04
CA GLU A 38 -5.05 -26.87 0.42
C GLU A 38 -5.77 -25.61 -0.05
N LYS A 39 -5.69 -24.54 0.78
CA LYS A 39 -6.28 -23.25 0.41
C LYS A 39 -5.60 -22.65 -0.82
N VAL A 40 -4.27 -22.64 -0.88
CA VAL A 40 -3.51 -22.12 -2.02
C VAL A 40 -3.89 -22.87 -3.29
N GLU A 41 -3.95 -24.20 -3.22
CA GLU A 41 -4.32 -25.04 -4.38
C GLU A 41 -5.74 -24.72 -4.86
N GLY A 42 -6.70 -24.51 -3.93
CA GLY A 42 -8.05 -24.11 -4.27
C GLY A 42 -8.13 -22.74 -4.95
N GLU A 43 -7.47 -21.73 -4.37
CA GLU A 43 -7.43 -20.37 -4.95
C GLU A 43 -6.77 -20.35 -6.34
N VAL A 44 -5.64 -21.06 -6.50
CA VAL A 44 -4.93 -21.16 -7.77
C VAL A 44 -5.77 -21.92 -8.80
N MET A 45 -6.42 -23.01 -8.41
CA MET A 45 -7.26 -23.79 -9.31
C MET A 45 -8.43 -22.96 -9.87
N ASP A 46 -9.06 -22.13 -9.03
CA ASP A 46 -10.14 -21.24 -9.44
C ASP A 46 -9.62 -20.16 -10.42
N ILE A 47 -8.48 -19.53 -10.10
CA ILE A 47 -7.87 -18.53 -10.99
C ILE A 47 -7.48 -19.14 -12.35
N VAL A 48 -6.82 -20.30 -12.35
CA VAL A 48 -6.31 -20.95 -13.58
C VAL A 48 -7.44 -21.36 -14.50
N GLN A 49 -8.57 -21.83 -13.98
CA GLN A 49 -9.74 -22.18 -14.80
C GLN A 49 -10.29 -20.98 -15.57
N GLY A 50 -10.08 -19.75 -15.07
CA GLY A 50 -10.45 -18.52 -15.78
C GLY A 50 -9.47 -18.09 -16.88
N THR A 51 -8.24 -18.61 -16.90
CA THR A 51 -7.20 -18.17 -17.87
C THR A 51 -7.49 -18.54 -19.32
N SER A 52 -8.35 -19.53 -19.55
CA SER A 52 -8.79 -19.90 -20.92
C SER A 52 -9.52 -18.78 -21.68
N PHE A 53 -9.99 -17.76 -20.97
CA PHE A 53 -10.68 -16.60 -21.55
C PHE A 53 -9.75 -15.40 -21.77
N ARG A 54 -8.43 -15.57 -21.70
CA ARG A 54 -7.43 -14.51 -21.63
C ARG A 54 -6.12 -14.87 -22.31
N GLU A 55 -5.19 -13.92 -22.34
CA GLU A 55 -3.81 -14.19 -22.73
C GLU A 55 -3.16 -15.24 -21.80
N PRO A 56 -2.31 -16.13 -22.33
CA PRO A 56 -1.68 -17.19 -21.55
C PRO A 56 -0.87 -16.64 -20.37
N ILE A 57 -1.16 -17.11 -19.16
CA ILE A 57 -0.43 -16.82 -17.95
C ILE A 57 -0.26 -18.10 -17.13
N SER A 58 0.89 -18.25 -16.47
CA SER A 58 1.14 -19.34 -15.54
C SER A 58 0.82 -18.88 -14.11
N VAL A 59 -0.09 -19.58 -13.43
CA VAL A 59 -0.38 -19.36 -12.01
C VAL A 59 -0.21 -20.70 -11.30
N ILE A 60 0.65 -20.74 -10.29
CA ILE A 60 0.97 -21.97 -9.56
C ILE A 60 0.83 -21.80 -8.05
N ALA A 61 0.36 -22.86 -7.40
CA ALA A 61 0.47 -23.04 -5.95
C ALA A 61 1.89 -23.53 -5.65
N GLY A 62 2.74 -22.65 -5.16
CA GLY A 62 4.16 -22.91 -4.94
C GLY A 62 4.58 -22.95 -3.47
N ASP A 63 5.87 -23.09 -3.27
CA ASP A 63 6.56 -22.88 -1.99
C ASP A 63 7.64 -21.77 -2.14
N TYR A 64 8.48 -21.61 -1.09
CA TYR A 64 9.55 -20.60 -1.16
C TYR A 64 10.58 -20.88 -2.27
N ALA A 65 10.88 -22.16 -2.57
CA ALA A 65 11.81 -22.48 -3.65
C ALA A 65 11.27 -22.05 -5.02
N ASP A 66 9.97 -22.16 -5.22
CA ASP A 66 9.31 -21.71 -6.45
C ASP A 66 9.35 -20.17 -6.61
N ALA A 67 9.61 -19.42 -5.54
CA ALA A 67 9.77 -17.96 -5.58
C ALA A 67 11.15 -17.52 -6.12
N ALA A 68 12.09 -18.44 -6.32
CA ALA A 68 13.39 -18.12 -6.90
C ALA A 68 13.25 -17.35 -8.23
N ASP A 69 14.14 -16.38 -8.45
CA ASP A 69 14.14 -15.52 -9.65
C ASP A 69 12.85 -14.70 -9.86
N SER A 70 12.10 -14.42 -8.79
CA SER A 70 10.99 -13.49 -8.86
C SER A 70 11.48 -12.05 -9.10
N ASP A 71 10.84 -11.35 -10.03
CA ASP A 71 11.07 -9.91 -10.24
C ASP A 71 10.44 -9.08 -9.12
N ILE A 72 9.27 -9.52 -8.63
CA ILE A 72 8.53 -8.85 -7.57
C ILE A 72 7.99 -9.89 -6.58
N VAL A 73 8.12 -9.60 -5.30
CA VAL A 73 7.51 -10.38 -4.21
C VAL A 73 6.53 -9.49 -3.44
N ILE A 74 5.31 -9.97 -3.26
CA ILE A 74 4.26 -9.27 -2.52
C ILE A 74 4.00 -10.03 -1.22
N ILE A 75 4.08 -9.36 -0.08
CA ILE A 75 3.85 -9.98 1.22
C ILE A 75 2.52 -9.49 1.79
N THR A 76 1.56 -10.41 1.84
CA THR A 76 0.22 -10.17 2.40
C THR A 76 -0.05 -11.02 3.65
N SER A 77 0.94 -11.81 4.07
CA SER A 77 0.83 -12.70 5.24
C SER A 77 0.66 -11.91 6.51
N GLY A 78 -0.22 -12.35 7.35
CA GLY A 78 -0.52 -11.75 8.64
C GLY A 78 -1.91 -12.16 9.11
N ILE A 79 -2.20 -11.90 10.38
CA ILE A 79 -3.52 -12.14 10.94
C ILE A 79 -4.27 -10.83 11.15
N GLY A 80 -5.60 -10.87 10.98
CA GLY A 80 -6.48 -9.78 11.34
C GLY A 80 -6.72 -9.71 12.84
N ARG A 81 -7.15 -8.54 13.31
CA ARG A 81 -7.44 -8.31 14.74
C ARG A 81 -8.58 -9.20 15.22
N LYS A 82 -8.37 -9.89 16.32
CA LYS A 82 -9.40 -10.67 17.02
C LYS A 82 -10.11 -9.82 18.07
N ALA A 83 -11.33 -10.21 18.45
CA ALA A 83 -12.04 -9.55 19.53
C ALA A 83 -11.24 -9.65 20.84
N GLY A 84 -11.08 -8.51 21.53
CA GLY A 84 -10.32 -8.41 22.78
C GLY A 84 -8.80 -8.33 22.65
N GLN A 85 -8.25 -8.43 21.43
CA GLN A 85 -6.80 -8.30 21.20
C GLN A 85 -6.39 -6.82 21.15
N SER A 86 -5.32 -6.43 21.86
CA SER A 86 -4.76 -5.10 21.76
C SER A 86 -4.11 -4.84 20.38
N ARG A 87 -3.88 -3.56 20.02
CA ARG A 87 -3.15 -3.22 18.78
C ARG A 87 -1.68 -3.69 18.84
N ILE A 88 -1.06 -3.59 20.01
CA ILE A 88 0.34 -4.00 20.22
C ILE A 88 0.48 -5.52 20.09
N ASP A 89 -0.42 -6.30 20.72
CA ASP A 89 -0.38 -7.77 20.63
C ASP A 89 -0.56 -8.26 19.18
N LEU A 90 -1.43 -7.58 18.42
CA LEU A 90 -1.60 -7.89 17.00
C LEU A 90 -0.33 -7.54 16.22
N ALA A 91 0.25 -6.37 16.47
CA ALA A 91 1.48 -5.93 15.82
C ALA A 91 2.62 -6.92 16.12
N GLN A 92 2.82 -7.33 17.39
CA GLN A 92 3.84 -8.30 17.75
C GLN A 92 3.63 -9.66 17.07
N THR A 93 2.39 -10.12 16.97
CA THR A 93 2.10 -11.39 16.27
C THR A 93 2.51 -11.29 14.81
N ASN A 94 2.18 -10.19 14.13
CA ASN A 94 2.53 -9.99 12.73
C ASN A 94 4.03 -9.72 12.52
N VAL A 95 4.71 -9.08 13.49
CA VAL A 95 6.17 -8.98 13.52
C VAL A 95 6.81 -10.37 13.56
N ASN A 96 6.35 -11.25 14.42
CA ASN A 96 6.88 -12.62 14.51
C ASN A 96 6.69 -13.40 13.20
N ILE A 97 5.55 -13.23 12.54
CA ILE A 97 5.29 -13.79 11.21
C ILE A 97 6.28 -13.20 10.18
N MET A 98 6.51 -11.90 10.20
CA MET A 98 7.43 -11.23 9.28
C MET A 98 8.88 -11.66 9.51
N LYS A 99 9.31 -11.80 10.77
CA LYS A 99 10.63 -12.33 11.16
C LYS A 99 10.87 -13.75 10.64
N ASP A 100 9.82 -14.57 10.56
CA ASP A 100 9.91 -15.92 10.00
C ASP A 100 9.96 -15.93 8.46
N ILE A 101 9.17 -15.09 7.81
CA ILE A 101 9.05 -15.04 6.35
C ILE A 101 10.24 -14.32 5.69
N ALA A 102 10.65 -13.16 6.22
CA ALA A 102 11.57 -12.26 5.55
C ALA A 102 12.93 -12.92 5.19
N PRO A 103 13.63 -13.61 6.10
CA PRO A 103 14.90 -14.25 5.75
C PRO A 103 14.73 -15.40 4.75
N LYS A 104 13.63 -16.14 4.82
CA LYS A 104 13.35 -17.25 3.90
C LYS A 104 13.16 -16.78 2.46
N ILE A 105 12.33 -15.75 2.28
CA ILE A 105 12.05 -15.24 0.94
C ILE A 105 13.22 -14.42 0.39
N ALA A 106 13.93 -13.66 1.23
CA ALA A 106 15.12 -12.93 0.82
C ALA A 106 16.26 -13.85 0.34
N ALA A 107 16.40 -15.02 0.95
CA ALA A 107 17.42 -16.00 0.54
C ALA A 107 17.18 -16.57 -0.86
N VAL A 108 15.94 -16.69 -1.31
CA VAL A 108 15.58 -17.29 -2.61
C VAL A 108 15.33 -16.24 -3.70
N ALA A 109 14.95 -15.01 -3.33
CA ALA A 109 14.67 -13.92 -4.26
C ALA A 109 15.41 -12.60 -3.89
N PRO A 110 16.74 -12.61 -3.72
CA PRO A 110 17.49 -11.46 -3.18
C PRO A 110 17.47 -10.22 -4.08
N ASN A 111 17.15 -10.37 -5.34
CA ASN A 111 17.13 -9.28 -6.31
C ASN A 111 15.70 -8.78 -6.62
N ALA A 112 14.68 -9.35 -5.99
CA ALA A 112 13.30 -8.95 -6.21
C ALA A 112 13.00 -7.56 -5.60
N LEU A 113 12.01 -6.88 -6.16
CA LEU A 113 11.36 -5.75 -5.49
C LEU A 113 10.28 -6.30 -4.54
N TYR A 114 10.25 -5.80 -3.33
CA TYR A 114 9.34 -6.27 -2.29
C TYR A 114 8.23 -5.27 -2.04
N VAL A 115 6.98 -5.72 -2.14
CA VAL A 115 5.79 -4.91 -1.84
C VAL A 115 5.11 -5.45 -0.58
N ILE A 116 5.19 -4.72 0.49
CA ILE A 116 4.62 -5.08 1.79
C ILE A 116 3.19 -4.56 1.88
N VAL A 117 2.26 -5.47 2.16
CA VAL A 117 0.81 -5.19 2.27
C VAL A 117 0.26 -5.62 3.64
N SER A 118 1.02 -6.46 4.34
CA SER A 118 0.69 -6.92 5.70
C SER A 118 0.55 -5.75 6.68
N ASN A 119 -0.47 -5.78 7.53
CA ASN A 119 -0.74 -4.72 8.51
C ASN A 119 -0.19 -5.07 9.92
N PRO A 120 0.24 -4.07 10.68
CA PRO A 120 0.34 -2.62 10.35
C PRO A 120 1.45 -2.34 9.31
N VAL A 121 1.07 -1.82 8.14
CA VAL A 121 1.95 -1.84 6.97
C VAL A 121 3.25 -1.07 7.15
N ASP A 122 3.24 0.07 7.81
CA ASP A 122 4.45 0.88 8.03
C ASP A 122 5.43 0.14 8.94
N ILE A 123 4.92 -0.48 10.02
CA ILE A 123 5.71 -1.30 10.94
C ILE A 123 6.22 -2.56 10.22
N MET A 124 5.37 -3.26 9.45
CA MET A 124 5.79 -4.45 8.72
C MET A 124 6.85 -4.14 7.66
N THR A 125 6.76 -2.98 7.02
CA THR A 125 7.77 -2.50 6.05
C THR A 125 9.10 -2.23 6.75
N TYR A 126 9.08 -1.58 7.92
CA TYR A 126 10.24 -1.35 8.75
C TYR A 126 10.88 -2.66 9.22
N VAL A 127 10.08 -3.57 9.76
CA VAL A 127 10.57 -4.88 10.23
C VAL A 127 11.20 -5.67 9.09
N PHE A 128 10.55 -5.73 7.92
CA PHE A 128 11.12 -6.41 6.76
C PHE A 128 12.46 -5.80 6.36
N ALA A 129 12.60 -4.48 6.35
CA ALA A 129 13.86 -3.80 6.06
C ALA A 129 14.98 -4.16 7.07
N ARG A 130 14.62 -4.37 8.35
CA ARG A 130 15.59 -4.71 9.40
C ARG A 130 16.05 -6.17 9.40
N VAL A 131 15.18 -7.09 9.02
CA VAL A 131 15.46 -8.54 9.22
C VAL A 131 15.72 -9.30 7.92
N SER A 132 15.43 -8.72 6.74
CA SER A 132 15.57 -9.42 5.46
C SER A 132 16.99 -9.37 4.87
N GLY A 133 17.78 -8.33 5.18
CA GLY A 133 19.04 -8.03 4.51
C GLY A 133 18.88 -7.50 3.07
N ILE A 134 17.64 -7.26 2.61
CA ILE A 134 17.35 -6.66 1.31
C ILE A 134 17.62 -5.15 1.36
N PRO A 135 18.22 -4.54 0.32
CA PRO A 135 18.38 -3.10 0.26
C PRO A 135 17.05 -2.34 0.41
N GLU A 136 17.03 -1.30 1.23
CA GLU A 136 15.81 -0.52 1.52
C GLU A 136 15.17 0.06 0.26
N SER A 137 15.97 0.36 -0.77
CA SER A 137 15.45 0.81 -2.07
C SER A 137 14.57 -0.23 -2.78
N GLN A 138 14.72 -1.51 -2.47
CA GLN A 138 13.91 -2.59 -3.02
C GLN A 138 12.63 -2.86 -2.21
N ILE A 139 12.41 -2.16 -1.10
CA ILE A 139 11.33 -2.42 -0.15
C ILE A 139 10.30 -1.29 -0.17
N ILE A 140 9.04 -1.62 -0.45
CA ILE A 140 7.95 -0.66 -0.62
C ILE A 140 6.75 -1.16 0.18
N GLY A 141 6.31 -0.42 1.18
CA GLY A 141 5.02 -0.66 1.83
C GLY A 141 3.88 -0.03 1.03
N SER A 142 2.74 -0.69 0.94
CA SER A 142 1.58 -0.11 0.24
C SER A 142 1.13 1.24 0.84
N GLY A 143 1.40 1.46 2.11
CA GLY A 143 1.22 2.76 2.76
C GLY A 143 -0.17 3.37 2.57
N THR A 144 -0.21 4.67 2.34
CA THR A 144 -1.45 5.45 2.20
C THR A 144 -1.93 5.60 0.74
N ILE A 145 -1.45 4.77 -0.20
CA ILE A 145 -1.92 4.83 -1.60
C ILE A 145 -3.42 4.58 -1.71
N LEU A 146 -3.97 3.64 -0.92
CA LEU A 146 -5.39 3.36 -0.89
C LEU A 146 -6.18 4.49 -0.20
N ASP A 147 -5.64 5.07 0.86
CA ASP A 147 -6.27 6.21 1.54
C ASP A 147 -6.33 7.43 0.62
N THR A 148 -5.27 7.65 -0.15
CA THR A 148 -5.22 8.65 -1.23
C THR A 148 -6.28 8.38 -2.31
N ALA A 149 -6.51 7.13 -2.67
CA ALA A 149 -7.58 6.78 -3.61
C ALA A 149 -8.98 7.05 -3.04
N ARG A 150 -9.21 6.76 -1.75
CA ARG A 150 -10.46 7.08 -1.04
C ARG A 150 -10.72 8.59 -1.00
N LEU A 151 -9.68 9.37 -0.68
CA LEU A 151 -9.74 10.84 -0.71
C LEU A 151 -10.14 11.34 -2.11
N ARG A 152 -9.46 10.86 -3.15
CA ARG A 152 -9.75 11.26 -4.53
C ARG A 152 -11.15 10.84 -4.97
N TYR A 153 -11.64 9.71 -4.51
CA TYR A 153 -13.01 9.27 -4.75
C TYR A 153 -14.02 10.24 -4.11
N ASP A 154 -13.84 10.60 -2.85
CA ASP A 154 -14.71 11.54 -2.13
C ASP A 154 -14.75 12.90 -2.82
N LEU A 155 -13.59 13.47 -3.13
CA LEU A 155 -13.48 14.75 -3.87
C LEU A 155 -14.09 14.67 -5.28
N SER A 156 -13.88 13.55 -5.97
CA SER A 156 -14.46 13.29 -7.29
C SER A 156 -15.99 13.32 -7.25
N HIS A 157 -16.55 12.67 -6.24
CA HIS A 157 -18.01 12.63 -6.04
C HIS A 157 -18.56 14.02 -5.69
N ARG A 158 -17.86 14.75 -4.83
CA ARG A 158 -18.25 16.10 -4.41
C ARG A 158 -18.26 17.10 -5.55
N TYR A 159 -17.22 17.09 -6.39
CA TYR A 159 -17.03 18.10 -7.45
C TYR A 159 -17.45 17.61 -8.85
N HIS A 160 -17.95 16.38 -8.98
CA HIS A 160 -18.31 15.76 -10.25
C HIS A 160 -17.19 15.81 -11.31
N ILE A 161 -15.94 15.57 -10.87
CA ILE A 161 -14.76 15.55 -11.73
C ILE A 161 -14.03 14.20 -11.63
N ALA A 162 -13.45 13.73 -12.74
CA ALA A 162 -12.75 12.46 -12.77
C ALA A 162 -11.55 12.44 -11.78
N GLN A 163 -11.39 11.34 -11.02
CA GLN A 163 -10.33 11.18 -10.01
C GLN A 163 -8.92 11.44 -10.54
N LYS A 164 -8.67 11.16 -11.84
CA LYS A 164 -7.36 11.41 -12.48
C LYS A 164 -6.96 12.90 -12.54
N ASN A 165 -7.92 13.80 -12.41
CA ASN A 165 -7.70 15.25 -12.41
C ASN A 165 -7.49 15.82 -10.99
N ILE A 166 -7.60 14.97 -9.96
CA ILE A 166 -7.48 15.35 -8.55
C ILE A 166 -6.09 14.97 -8.05
N HIS A 167 -5.31 15.96 -7.67
CA HIS A 167 -3.99 15.84 -7.07
C HIS A 167 -4.09 16.15 -5.59
N ALA A 168 -4.61 15.21 -4.81
CA ALA A 168 -4.69 15.26 -3.36
C ALA A 168 -4.14 13.96 -2.80
N TYR A 169 -3.56 13.99 -1.61
CA TYR A 169 -2.76 12.92 -1.05
C TYR A 169 -3.05 12.71 0.42
N VAL A 170 -2.82 11.51 0.92
CA VAL A 170 -2.82 11.20 2.35
C VAL A 170 -1.39 10.84 2.75
N TYR A 171 -0.88 11.47 3.80
CA TYR A 171 0.46 11.28 4.34
C TYR A 171 0.40 10.71 5.75
N GLY A 172 1.54 10.25 6.23
CA GLY A 172 1.67 9.72 7.57
C GLY A 172 1.55 8.19 7.61
N GLU A 173 1.22 7.67 8.76
CA GLU A 173 0.90 6.27 9.01
C GLU A 173 -0.34 5.84 8.23
N HIS A 174 -0.38 4.61 7.73
CA HIS A 174 -1.64 3.99 7.31
C HIS A 174 -2.46 3.63 8.55
N GLY A 175 -3.09 4.62 9.17
CA GLY A 175 -3.79 4.48 10.44
C GLY A 175 -4.39 5.79 10.94
N ASP A 176 -4.56 5.86 12.26
CA ASP A 176 -5.27 6.97 12.93
C ASP A 176 -4.51 8.31 12.88
N THR A 177 -3.18 8.29 12.70
CA THR A 177 -2.33 9.48 12.63
C THR A 177 -2.10 9.99 11.20
N SER A 178 -2.76 9.38 10.20
CA SER A 178 -2.75 9.89 8.84
C SER A 178 -3.38 11.29 8.74
N PHE A 179 -2.91 12.07 7.78
CA PHE A 179 -3.45 13.41 7.53
C PHE A 179 -3.43 13.74 6.03
N ILE A 180 -4.18 14.78 5.66
CA ILE A 180 -4.24 15.28 4.30
C ILE A 180 -3.47 16.59 4.26
N PRO A 181 -2.35 16.69 3.50
CA PRO A 181 -1.67 17.95 3.25
C PRO A 181 -2.49 18.79 2.25
N TRP A 182 -3.43 19.56 2.78
CA TRP A 182 -4.34 20.36 1.97
C TRP A 182 -3.63 21.45 1.15
N SER A 183 -2.44 21.89 1.58
CA SER A 183 -1.59 22.81 0.84
C SER A 183 -1.17 22.26 -0.54
N LEU A 184 -1.15 20.92 -0.69
CA LEU A 184 -0.79 20.24 -1.93
C LEU A 184 -2.01 19.84 -2.78
N ALA A 185 -3.23 20.07 -2.27
CA ALA A 185 -4.44 19.63 -2.94
C ALA A 185 -4.79 20.53 -4.13
N GLN A 186 -4.92 19.93 -5.32
CA GLN A 186 -5.18 20.63 -6.57
C GLN A 186 -6.15 19.86 -7.46
N ILE A 187 -6.85 20.56 -8.28
CA ILE A 187 -7.64 20.00 -9.40
C ILE A 187 -7.08 20.56 -10.70
N SER A 188 -6.41 19.71 -11.48
CA SER A 188 -5.77 20.07 -12.76
C SER A 188 -4.86 21.31 -12.65
N GLY A 189 -4.08 21.42 -11.57
CA GLY A 189 -3.16 22.54 -11.33
C GLY A 189 -3.79 23.78 -10.66
N CYS A 190 -5.11 23.83 -10.50
CA CYS A 190 -5.78 24.85 -9.71
C CYS A 190 -5.79 24.44 -8.23
N PRO A 191 -5.32 25.26 -7.27
CA PRO A 191 -5.46 24.99 -5.86
C PRO A 191 -6.88 24.62 -5.47
N LEU A 192 -7.06 23.63 -4.61
CA LEU A 192 -8.39 23.12 -4.27
C LEU A 192 -9.29 24.23 -3.68
N SER A 193 -8.73 25.13 -2.85
CA SER A 193 -9.47 26.26 -2.27
C SER A 193 -10.04 27.21 -3.32
N GLU A 194 -9.26 27.53 -4.34
CA GLU A 194 -9.70 28.39 -5.44
C GLU A 194 -10.73 27.70 -6.34
N TYR A 195 -10.51 26.41 -6.60
CA TYR A 195 -11.47 25.58 -7.33
C TYR A 195 -12.81 25.51 -6.61
N GLU A 196 -12.78 25.31 -5.30
CA GLU A 196 -13.97 25.27 -4.45
C GLU A 196 -14.74 26.58 -4.46
N ASP A 197 -14.05 27.72 -4.34
CA ASP A 197 -14.68 29.05 -4.43
C ASP A 197 -15.43 29.25 -5.77
N MET A 198 -14.84 28.76 -6.85
CA MET A 198 -15.49 28.79 -8.16
C MET A 198 -16.73 27.89 -8.20
N MET A 199 -16.67 26.69 -7.62
CA MET A 199 -17.78 25.73 -7.63
C MET A 199 -18.96 26.19 -6.77
N VAL A 200 -18.69 26.83 -5.64
CA VAL A 200 -19.71 27.46 -4.78
C VAL A 200 -20.37 28.62 -5.53
N LYS A 201 -19.58 29.51 -6.15
CA LYS A 201 -20.11 30.64 -6.96
C LYS A 201 -21.00 30.18 -8.12
N ARG A 202 -20.73 29.02 -8.69
CA ARG A 202 -21.52 28.41 -9.78
C ARG A 202 -22.69 27.56 -9.31
N ASN A 203 -22.95 27.47 -8.01
CA ASN A 203 -23.96 26.60 -7.40
C ASN A 203 -23.82 25.10 -7.75
N VAL A 204 -22.61 24.64 -8.01
CA VAL A 204 -22.31 23.22 -8.25
C VAL A 204 -22.21 22.48 -6.92
N THR A 205 -21.63 23.10 -5.90
CA THR A 205 -21.63 22.64 -4.52
C THR A 205 -22.34 23.67 -3.64
N LYS A 206 -23.09 23.21 -2.62
CA LYS A 206 -23.81 24.10 -1.71
C LYS A 206 -22.91 24.59 -0.58
N ASP A 207 -22.10 23.68 -0.04
CA ASP A 207 -21.27 23.92 1.12
C ASP A 207 -19.78 23.75 0.78
N ARG A 208 -18.93 24.41 1.53
CA ARG A 208 -17.49 24.19 1.48
C ARG A 208 -17.13 22.80 2.02
N LEU A 209 -16.00 22.29 1.57
CA LEU A 209 -15.41 21.05 2.10
C LEU A 209 -15.16 21.20 3.61
N ASP A 210 -15.54 20.20 4.38
CA ASP A 210 -15.10 20.05 5.77
C ASP A 210 -13.87 19.13 5.79
N PRO A 211 -12.67 19.69 6.06
CA PRO A 211 -11.42 18.93 6.05
C PRO A 211 -11.39 17.80 7.07
N GLU A 212 -12.01 18.01 8.25
CA GLU A 212 -12.03 17.00 9.31
C GLU A 212 -12.98 15.85 8.97
N GLN A 213 -14.15 16.17 8.42
CA GLN A 213 -15.11 15.16 7.99
C GLN A 213 -14.55 14.31 6.86
N THR A 214 -13.86 14.93 5.90
CA THR A 214 -13.19 14.23 4.79
C THR A 214 -12.09 13.30 5.31
N LEU A 215 -11.24 13.76 6.23
CA LEU A 215 -10.22 12.91 6.85
C LEU A 215 -10.85 11.73 7.60
N LYS A 216 -11.87 11.98 8.40
CA LYS A 216 -12.62 10.92 9.11
C LYS A 216 -13.23 9.88 8.16
N TYR A 217 -13.79 10.33 7.04
CA TYR A 217 -14.29 9.42 6.00
C TYR A 217 -13.18 8.51 5.47
N VAL A 218 -12.02 9.07 5.12
CA VAL A 218 -10.88 8.31 4.61
C VAL A 218 -10.41 7.26 5.63
N GLN A 219 -10.18 7.67 6.88
CA GLN A 219 -9.69 6.81 7.96
C GLN A 219 -10.67 5.69 8.32
N LYS A 220 -11.97 5.97 8.33
CA LYS A 220 -13.01 5.00 8.72
C LYS A 220 -13.45 4.06 7.60
N SER A 221 -13.22 4.42 6.33
CA SER A 221 -13.70 3.66 5.17
C SER A 221 -13.33 2.17 5.23
N GLY A 222 -12.11 1.83 5.64
CA GLY A 222 -11.68 0.44 5.78
C GLY A 222 -12.52 -0.34 6.80
N GLY A 223 -12.70 0.24 7.98
CA GLY A 223 -13.49 -0.35 9.05
C GLY A 223 -14.97 -0.54 8.67
N GLU A 224 -15.57 0.44 7.98
CA GLU A 224 -16.94 0.35 7.49
C GLU A 224 -17.11 -0.77 6.46
N ILE A 225 -16.16 -0.94 5.54
CA ILE A 225 -16.19 -2.04 4.57
C ILE A 225 -16.10 -3.39 5.28
N ILE A 226 -15.19 -3.51 6.26
CA ILE A 226 -15.04 -4.74 7.05
C ILE A 226 -16.33 -5.06 7.82
N ALA A 227 -16.95 -4.07 8.43
CA ALA A 227 -18.22 -4.25 9.16
C ALA A 227 -19.35 -4.74 8.24
N LYS A 228 -19.37 -4.31 6.96
CA LYS A 228 -20.44 -4.66 6.01
C LYS A 228 -20.22 -5.99 5.28
N LYS A 229 -18.97 -6.38 4.99
CA LYS A 229 -18.67 -7.56 4.16
C LYS A 229 -17.60 -8.50 4.73
N GLY A 230 -17.16 -8.27 5.98
CA GLY A 230 -16.21 -9.12 6.69
C GLY A 230 -14.73 -8.79 6.41
N ALA A 231 -14.37 -8.35 5.21
CA ALA A 231 -13.00 -8.01 4.84
C ALA A 231 -12.95 -6.97 3.71
N THR A 232 -11.83 -6.25 3.59
CA THR A 232 -11.52 -5.38 2.44
C THR A 232 -10.40 -6.00 1.62
N PHE A 233 -10.56 -6.12 0.31
CA PHE A 233 -9.56 -6.76 -0.56
C PHE A 233 -9.58 -6.26 -2.02
N TYR A 234 -10.68 -5.75 -2.56
CA TYR A 234 -10.71 -5.27 -3.96
C TYR A 234 -9.88 -4.02 -4.18
N ALA A 235 -10.10 -2.98 -3.39
CA ALA A 235 -9.43 -1.71 -3.57
C ALA A 235 -7.93 -1.79 -3.21
N VAL A 236 -7.56 -2.59 -2.20
CA VAL A 236 -6.15 -2.83 -1.88
C VAL A 236 -5.45 -3.60 -3.00
N SER A 237 -6.09 -4.60 -3.61
CA SER A 237 -5.55 -5.28 -4.79
C SER A 237 -5.31 -4.33 -5.96
N ALA A 238 -6.28 -3.45 -6.24
CA ALA A 238 -6.13 -2.44 -7.28
C ALA A 238 -4.98 -1.45 -6.98
N SER A 239 -4.81 -1.06 -5.70
CA SER A 239 -3.71 -0.18 -5.28
C SER A 239 -2.34 -0.86 -5.40
N VAL A 240 -2.24 -2.12 -5.02
CA VAL A 240 -1.02 -2.93 -5.23
C VAL A 240 -0.72 -3.07 -6.73
N ASN A 241 -1.70 -3.41 -7.54
CA ASN A 241 -1.54 -3.48 -9.00
C ASN A 241 -1.04 -2.15 -9.59
N LYS A 242 -1.48 -0.99 -9.04
CA LYS A 242 -0.96 0.33 -9.43
C LYS A 242 0.51 0.50 -9.06
N ILE A 243 0.94 0.04 -7.87
CA ILE A 243 2.36 0.04 -7.46
C ILE A 243 3.16 -0.83 -8.44
N LEU A 244 2.72 -2.06 -8.67
CA LEU A 244 3.43 -2.97 -9.58
C LEU A 244 3.53 -2.39 -10.99
N GLY A 245 2.47 -1.77 -11.50
CA GLY A 245 2.50 -1.07 -12.78
C GLY A 245 3.57 0.00 -12.86
N ALA A 246 3.82 0.73 -11.75
CA ALA A 246 4.91 1.70 -11.66
C ALA A 246 6.30 1.03 -11.65
N LEU A 247 6.42 -0.11 -10.95
CA LEU A 247 7.69 -0.85 -10.85
C LEU A 247 8.12 -1.51 -12.17
N VAL A 248 7.19 -1.70 -13.10
CA VAL A 248 7.48 -2.32 -14.41
C VAL A 248 7.40 -1.35 -15.57
N ALA A 249 7.05 -0.10 -15.31
CA ALA A 249 6.95 0.94 -16.32
C ALA A 249 8.33 1.40 -16.81
N ALA A 250 8.38 1.99 -18.02
CA ALA A 250 9.62 2.58 -18.57
C ALA A 250 10.05 3.87 -17.84
N TYR A 251 9.13 4.52 -17.15
CA TYR A 251 9.35 5.78 -16.43
C TYR A 251 8.92 5.65 -14.98
N ASP A 252 9.60 6.38 -14.11
CA ASP A 252 9.26 6.46 -12.70
C ASP A 252 7.90 7.09 -12.47
N SER A 253 7.26 6.71 -11.38
CA SER A 253 5.97 7.22 -10.95
C SER A 253 6.07 7.75 -9.51
N VAL A 254 5.15 8.64 -9.16
CA VAL A 254 5.00 9.13 -7.79
C VAL A 254 3.79 8.48 -7.15
N ALA A 255 3.97 7.92 -5.95
CA ALA A 255 2.91 7.32 -5.16
C ALA A 255 3.10 7.61 -3.67
N THR A 256 2.00 7.65 -2.91
CA THR A 256 2.04 7.75 -1.45
C THR A 256 2.22 6.36 -0.84
N VAL A 257 3.45 5.88 -0.86
CA VAL A 257 3.86 4.57 -0.36
C VAL A 257 4.71 4.73 0.90
N SER A 258 4.71 3.70 1.74
CA SER A 258 5.55 3.64 2.92
C SER A 258 6.96 3.19 2.53
N SER A 259 7.96 3.95 2.91
CA SER A 259 9.37 3.60 2.74
C SER A 259 10.23 4.31 3.78
N MET A 260 11.45 3.80 3.99
CA MET A 260 12.37 4.31 5.00
C MET A 260 12.63 5.81 4.80
N MET A 261 12.69 6.54 5.92
CA MET A 261 13.04 7.96 5.97
C MET A 261 14.51 8.13 6.39
N HIS A 262 15.20 9.03 5.72
CA HIS A 262 16.63 9.30 5.90
C HIS A 262 16.95 10.79 6.18
N GLY A 263 16.07 11.47 6.88
CA GLY A 263 16.23 12.88 7.26
C GLY A 263 15.23 13.82 6.60
N GLU A 264 14.44 13.34 5.65
CA GLU A 264 13.39 14.16 5.02
C GLU A 264 12.39 14.64 6.08
N TYR A 265 12.10 15.92 6.07
CA TYR A 265 11.26 16.62 7.07
C TYR A 265 11.79 16.49 8.53
N GLY A 266 13.08 16.14 8.70
CA GLY A 266 13.70 15.86 10.00
C GLY A 266 13.28 14.51 10.61
N ILE A 267 12.84 13.57 9.77
CA ILE A 267 12.39 12.23 10.19
C ILE A 267 13.39 11.19 9.69
N GLU A 268 13.84 10.32 10.58
CA GLU A 268 14.79 9.25 10.30
C GLU A 268 14.31 7.94 10.91
N ASP A 269 14.80 6.81 10.41
CA ASP A 269 14.66 5.49 11.01
C ASP A 269 13.20 5.08 11.31
N VAL A 270 12.34 5.29 10.32
CA VAL A 270 10.95 4.83 10.33
C VAL A 270 10.43 4.73 8.89
N CYS A 271 9.61 3.73 8.61
CA CYS A 271 8.87 3.69 7.35
C CYS A 271 7.54 4.44 7.52
N ILE A 272 7.29 5.40 6.63
CA ILE A 272 6.08 6.23 6.65
C ILE A 272 5.74 6.70 5.23
N SER A 273 4.49 7.04 5.00
CA SER A 273 4.01 7.41 3.66
C SER A 273 4.13 8.90 3.39
N THR A 274 4.82 9.21 2.30
CA THR A 274 4.87 10.52 1.66
C THR A 274 4.85 10.31 0.14
N MET A 275 4.81 11.36 -0.66
CA MET A 275 5.04 11.23 -2.11
C MET A 275 6.46 10.70 -2.35
N THR A 276 6.52 9.47 -2.84
CA THR A 276 7.75 8.72 -3.08
C THR A 276 7.87 8.41 -4.56
N ILE A 277 9.06 8.60 -5.12
CA ILE A 277 9.39 8.24 -6.50
C ILE A 277 9.73 6.75 -6.52
N ILE A 278 8.96 5.97 -7.26
CA ILE A 278 9.14 4.53 -7.43
C ILE A 278 9.22 4.16 -8.91
N GLY A 279 9.98 3.14 -9.23
CA GLY A 279 10.17 2.69 -10.61
C GLY A 279 10.86 1.32 -10.69
N PRO A 280 11.38 0.92 -11.86
CA PRO A 280 11.96 -0.41 -12.09
C PRO A 280 13.10 -0.81 -11.14
N ASN A 281 13.72 0.17 -10.50
CA ASN A 281 14.79 -0.06 -9.51
C ASN A 281 14.30 0.17 -8.06
N GLY A 282 12.98 0.14 -7.84
CA GLY A 282 12.37 0.34 -6.53
C GLY A 282 12.20 1.80 -6.14
N VAL A 283 12.47 2.13 -4.88
CA VAL A 283 12.39 3.48 -4.32
C VAL A 283 13.61 4.28 -4.74
N LYS A 284 13.38 5.47 -5.32
CA LYS A 284 14.46 6.39 -5.76
C LYS A 284 14.62 7.59 -4.82
N GLY A 285 13.63 7.90 -4.02
CA GLY A 285 13.64 9.02 -3.07
C GLY A 285 12.26 9.62 -2.86
N LYS A 286 12.20 10.66 -2.04
CA LYS A 286 10.98 11.41 -1.76
C LYS A 286 10.86 12.60 -2.71
N VAL A 287 9.64 12.98 -3.06
CA VAL A 287 9.40 14.24 -3.78
C VAL A 287 9.60 15.39 -2.79
N PRO A 288 10.49 16.36 -3.05
CA PRO A 288 10.80 17.43 -2.12
C PRO A 288 9.74 18.55 -2.15
N VAL A 289 8.52 18.24 -1.71
CA VAL A 289 7.45 19.23 -1.63
C VAL A 289 7.55 20.03 -0.33
N GLU A 290 7.21 21.31 -0.42
CA GLU A 290 7.10 22.16 0.76
C GLU A 290 5.75 21.90 1.45
N LEU A 291 5.82 21.46 2.70
CA LEU A 291 4.67 21.35 3.59
C LEU A 291 4.59 22.59 4.48
N THR A 292 3.39 23.00 4.84
CA THR A 292 3.20 24.03 5.86
C THR A 292 3.78 23.58 7.20
N TYR A 293 4.03 24.51 8.10
CA TYR A 293 4.56 24.19 9.43
C TYR A 293 3.66 23.21 10.20
N ASP A 294 2.34 23.38 10.13
CA ASP A 294 1.35 22.48 10.74
C ASP A 294 1.37 21.07 10.11
N GLU A 295 1.47 21.00 8.80
CA GLU A 295 1.56 19.70 8.09
C GLU A 295 2.86 18.97 8.39
N GLN A 296 3.99 19.67 8.51
CA GLN A 296 5.24 19.08 8.96
C GLN A 296 5.15 18.59 10.42
N ALA A 297 4.50 19.33 11.29
CA ALA A 297 4.28 18.91 12.67
C ALA A 297 3.42 17.65 12.74
N LYS A 298 2.36 17.55 11.93
CA LYS A 298 1.52 16.34 11.82
C LYS A 298 2.31 15.14 11.30
N LEU A 299 3.17 15.33 10.29
CA LEU A 299 4.00 14.25 9.76
C LEU A 299 4.98 13.72 10.80
N ARG A 300 5.63 14.62 11.56
CA ARG A 300 6.53 14.24 12.65
C ARG A 300 5.78 13.51 13.76
N ALA A 301 4.63 14.02 14.20
CA ALA A 301 3.82 13.36 15.21
C ALA A 301 3.38 11.94 14.78
N SER A 302 3.04 11.76 13.49
CA SER A 302 2.72 10.45 12.94
C SER A 302 3.94 9.50 12.94
N ALA A 303 5.13 10.01 12.61
CA ALA A 303 6.37 9.26 12.67
C ALA A 303 6.75 8.85 14.10
N ASP A 304 6.59 9.78 15.05
CA ASP A 304 6.88 9.54 16.46
C ASP A 304 5.95 8.46 17.04
N ALA A 305 4.65 8.51 16.71
CA ALA A 305 3.70 7.48 17.11
C ALA A 305 4.09 6.08 16.58
N LEU A 306 4.57 5.97 15.34
CA LEU A 306 5.09 4.72 14.79
C LEU A 306 6.34 4.26 15.54
N LYS A 307 7.29 5.15 15.82
CA LYS A 307 8.52 4.84 16.57
C LYS A 307 8.22 4.34 17.99
N GLU A 308 7.24 4.93 18.68
CA GLU A 308 6.80 4.48 20.00
C GLU A 308 6.29 3.03 19.95
N VAL A 309 5.48 2.68 18.95
CA VAL A 309 5.02 1.30 18.78
C VAL A 309 6.18 0.39 18.44
N ILE A 310 7.04 0.76 17.49
CA ILE A 310 8.22 -0.03 17.08
C ILE A 310 9.13 -0.31 18.30
N ALA A 311 9.38 0.68 19.15
CA ALA A 311 10.20 0.53 20.35
C ALA A 311 9.59 -0.43 21.40
N SER A 312 8.29 -0.68 21.34
CA SER A 312 7.59 -1.62 22.24
C SER A 312 7.56 -3.06 21.72
N LEU A 313 8.04 -3.29 20.49
CA LEU A 313 8.02 -4.59 19.81
C LEU A 313 9.38 -5.28 19.88
N ASP A 314 9.36 -6.61 19.95
CA ASP A 314 10.55 -7.46 19.82
C ASP A 314 10.82 -7.73 18.32
N ILE A 315 11.75 -6.95 17.74
CA ILE A 315 12.12 -7.02 16.32
C ILE A 315 13.42 -7.79 16.13
#